data_846ee04169d7b461a1c1451fe09f5533
#
_entry.id   846ee04169d7b461a1c1451fe09f5533
#
_cell.length_a   1.000
_cell.length_b   1.000
_cell.length_c   1.000
_cell.angle_alpha   90.00
_cell.angle_beta   90.00
_cell.angle_gamma   90.00
#
_symmetry.space_group_name_H-M   'P 1'
#
loop_
_entity.id
_entity.type
_entity.pdbx_description
1 polymer ?
#
loop_
_entity_poly.entity_id
_entity_poly.type
_entity_poly.pdbx_seq_one_letter_code
_entity_poly.pdbx_strand_id
1 'polypeptide(L)'
;MNVLFIVDGSLSNPILFSQGIPHIQENSSKGVNYSVLSIENTNSVLPGTKTGDRYMDAVKELNGLAKVYTILFDLEKNVIQRKLRVFFWILLGTLKGIKVVKSDKINIVHARSNIPTLIALFIKLFTGAKVIYDNRGLVSDEIPPNRKMRIFLEKKLEEASFKYADAIVVVSRAFKEYLVSLNNKMKSYSSKIYVIENSFSPKRFKYSSELRDRQLNLHNLKGRFVVVYSGPAVRWQRFDLVLEVFKVFKKIKPESFLLIISYDTEMDIIVRKSGIMEQDYSIYNLSAMEVNNYLIMGDLGLIFRDERIRSKVCAPIKFGEYLASGLPILLMDKVGDSSDITRKFNVGVVFENEKDLFDRAIKEMIELTSQPDIKLRCRNAAEQDLSLSSSAQKYLSIYKELNEQ
;
A
#
# COMPACT_ATOMS: atom_id res chain seq x y z
N MET A 1 -5.96 -18.47 18.89
CA MET A 1 -6.27 -18.61 17.45
C MET A 1 -4.96 -18.49 16.69
N ASN A 2 -4.69 -19.47 15.81
CA ASN A 2 -3.38 -19.60 15.15
C ASN A 2 -3.52 -19.31 13.65
N VAL A 3 -2.74 -18.37 13.15
CA VAL A 3 -2.81 -17.87 11.77
C VAL A 3 -1.46 -18.05 11.08
N LEU A 4 -1.44 -18.67 9.90
CA LEU A 4 -0.29 -18.66 9.00
C LEU A 4 -0.44 -17.49 8.02
N PHE A 5 0.46 -16.51 8.10
CA PHE A 5 0.52 -15.40 7.14
C PHE A 5 1.55 -15.72 6.05
N ILE A 6 1.10 -15.81 4.80
CA ILE A 6 1.98 -16.05 3.64
C ILE A 6 2.25 -14.72 2.95
N VAL A 7 3.52 -14.33 2.93
CA VAL A 7 3.99 -13.05 2.39
C VAL A 7 4.00 -13.06 0.86
N ASP A 8 3.57 -11.97 0.26
CA ASP A 8 3.73 -11.73 -1.17
C ASP A 8 5.17 -11.24 -1.47
N GLY A 9 5.96 -12.14 -2.02
CA GLY A 9 7.39 -11.89 -2.27
C GLY A 9 8.23 -12.00 -1.00
N SER A 10 9.14 -11.05 -0.81
CA SER A 10 10.12 -11.03 0.27
C SER A 10 9.64 -10.27 1.50
N LEU A 11 10.11 -10.69 2.68
CA LEU A 11 10.00 -9.90 3.92
C LEU A 11 10.68 -8.53 3.80
N SER A 12 11.64 -8.36 2.88
CA SER A 12 12.27 -7.07 2.60
C SER A 12 11.37 -6.07 1.83
N ASN A 13 10.14 -6.48 1.45
CA ASN A 13 9.21 -5.63 0.71
C ASN A 13 8.75 -4.44 1.58
N PRO A 14 8.99 -3.18 1.16
CA PRO A 14 8.59 -1.99 1.93
C PRO A 14 7.10 -1.92 2.27
N ILE A 15 6.24 -2.49 1.41
CA ILE A 15 4.78 -2.52 1.62
C ILE A 15 4.44 -3.41 2.82
N LEU A 16 5.22 -4.46 3.09
CA LEU A 16 5.00 -5.32 4.26
C LEU A 16 5.20 -4.56 5.58
N PHE A 17 6.17 -3.65 5.64
CA PHE A 17 6.40 -2.79 6.81
C PHE A 17 5.25 -1.82 7.09
N SER A 18 4.54 -1.38 6.05
CA SER A 18 3.42 -0.45 6.21
C SER A 18 2.08 -1.15 6.36
N GLN A 19 1.88 -2.32 5.73
CA GLN A 19 0.55 -2.94 5.59
C GLN A 19 0.49 -4.42 6.05
N GLY A 20 1.58 -5.02 6.47
CA GLY A 20 1.61 -6.42 6.92
C GLY A 20 2.02 -6.52 8.39
N ILE A 21 3.27 -6.19 8.68
CA ILE A 21 3.85 -6.27 10.03
C ILE A 21 3.01 -5.52 11.08
N PRO A 22 2.55 -4.27 10.84
CA PRO A 22 1.73 -3.57 11.84
C PRO A 22 0.43 -4.29 12.19
N HIS A 23 -0.22 -4.95 11.23
CA HIS A 23 -1.43 -5.73 11.50
C HIS A 23 -1.13 -7.00 12.33
N ILE A 24 0.01 -7.66 12.05
CA ILE A 24 0.47 -8.80 12.87
C ILE A 24 0.73 -8.34 14.31
N GLN A 25 1.45 -7.22 14.49
CA GLN A 25 1.73 -6.65 15.81
C GLN A 25 0.45 -6.32 16.58
N GLU A 26 -0.49 -5.60 15.94
CA GLU A 26 -1.74 -5.17 16.56
C GLU A 26 -2.64 -6.37 16.93
N ASN A 27 -2.74 -7.38 16.06
CA ASN A 27 -3.58 -8.55 16.33
C ASN A 27 -2.90 -9.56 17.27
N SER A 28 -1.57 -9.63 17.31
CA SER A 28 -0.86 -10.44 18.30
C SER A 28 -1.14 -9.94 19.71
N SER A 29 -1.22 -8.62 19.93
CA SER A 29 -1.60 -8.04 21.22
C SER A 29 -3.05 -8.38 21.63
N LYS A 30 -3.88 -8.83 20.69
CA LYS A 30 -5.29 -9.26 20.90
C LYS A 30 -5.45 -10.77 20.93
N GLY A 31 -4.36 -11.53 21.11
CA GLY A 31 -4.36 -12.98 21.30
C GLY A 31 -4.35 -13.82 20.02
N VAL A 32 -3.95 -13.26 18.88
CA VAL A 32 -3.71 -14.02 17.66
C VAL A 32 -2.25 -14.47 17.62
N ASN A 33 -2.00 -15.78 17.51
CA ASN A 33 -0.66 -16.34 17.34
C ASN A 33 -0.34 -16.44 15.85
N TYR A 34 0.72 -15.78 15.42
CA TYR A 34 1.13 -15.80 14.02
C TYR A 34 2.32 -16.71 13.76
N SER A 35 2.25 -17.41 12.63
CA SER A 35 3.40 -17.95 11.90
C SER A 35 3.48 -17.22 10.57
N VAL A 36 4.68 -16.80 10.14
CA VAL A 36 4.90 -16.09 8.90
C VAL A 36 5.73 -16.97 7.97
N LEU A 37 5.26 -17.21 6.74
CA LEU A 37 5.99 -17.95 5.71
C LEU A 37 6.41 -16.98 4.60
N SER A 38 7.73 -16.89 4.37
CA SER A 38 8.29 -16.13 3.26
C SER A 38 9.14 -17.00 2.34
N ILE A 39 9.23 -16.61 1.07
CA ILE A 39 10.10 -17.24 0.07
C ILE A 39 11.07 -16.19 -0.41
N GLU A 40 12.34 -16.36 -0.06
CA GLU A 40 13.38 -15.36 -0.22
C GLU A 40 14.38 -15.77 -1.30
N ASN A 41 14.93 -14.80 -2.03
CA ASN A 41 16.14 -15.00 -2.79
C ASN A 41 17.34 -15.01 -1.80
N THR A 42 18.30 -15.89 -2.03
CA THR A 42 19.51 -15.98 -1.20
C THR A 42 20.21 -14.60 -1.05
N ASN A 43 20.24 -13.81 -2.13
CA ASN A 43 20.83 -12.48 -2.10
C ASN A 43 19.99 -11.46 -1.32
N SER A 44 18.67 -11.66 -1.19
CA SER A 44 17.77 -10.74 -0.49
C SER A 44 17.86 -10.84 1.04
N VAL A 45 18.56 -11.84 1.56
CA VAL A 45 18.74 -12.04 3.01
C VAL A 45 20.17 -11.77 3.48
N LEU A 46 21.09 -11.40 2.56
CA LEU A 46 22.50 -11.13 2.90
C LEU A 46 22.63 -9.80 3.65
N PRO A 47 23.17 -9.81 4.89
CA PRO A 47 23.46 -8.59 5.65
C PRO A 47 24.40 -7.65 4.88
N GLY A 48 24.24 -6.34 5.07
CA GLY A 48 25.02 -5.31 4.39
C GLY A 48 24.55 -4.98 2.97
N THR A 49 23.47 -5.62 2.51
CA THR A 49 22.74 -5.20 1.31
C THR A 49 21.44 -4.50 1.71
N LYS A 50 20.99 -3.50 0.93
CA LYS A 50 19.74 -2.76 1.21
C LYS A 50 18.52 -3.68 1.39
N THR A 51 18.46 -4.78 0.67
CA THR A 51 17.39 -5.78 0.78
C THR A 51 17.58 -6.67 2.00
N GLY A 52 18.81 -7.11 2.27
CA GLY A 52 19.11 -7.96 3.41
C GLY A 52 18.92 -7.23 4.74
N ASP A 53 19.33 -5.96 4.82
CA ASP A 53 19.12 -5.15 6.03
C ASP A 53 17.61 -4.97 6.29
N ARG A 54 16.80 -4.71 5.25
CA ARG A 54 15.34 -4.66 5.40
C ARG A 54 14.73 -6.01 5.82
N TYR A 55 15.25 -7.12 5.31
CA TYR A 55 14.83 -8.45 5.74
C TYR A 55 15.11 -8.65 7.24
N MET A 56 16.33 -8.30 7.69
CA MET A 56 16.69 -8.39 9.11
C MET A 56 15.83 -7.50 10.00
N ASP A 57 15.52 -6.29 9.55
CA ASP A 57 14.59 -5.39 10.25
C ASP A 57 13.19 -6.00 10.36
N ALA A 58 12.67 -6.61 9.28
CA ALA A 58 11.37 -7.28 9.31
C ALA A 58 11.34 -8.46 10.29
N VAL A 59 12.40 -9.28 10.31
CA VAL A 59 12.54 -10.39 11.26
C VAL A 59 12.60 -9.86 12.70
N LYS A 60 13.33 -8.78 12.94
CA LYS A 60 13.42 -8.12 14.25
C LYS A 60 12.06 -7.59 14.73
N GLU A 61 11.30 -6.94 13.86
CA GLU A 61 9.95 -6.42 14.15
C GLU A 61 8.95 -7.54 14.47
N LEU A 62 9.16 -8.74 13.91
CA LEU A 62 8.33 -9.92 14.15
C LEU A 62 8.80 -10.75 15.35
N ASN A 63 9.99 -10.49 15.88
CA ASN A 63 10.56 -11.27 16.99
C ASN A 63 9.69 -11.19 18.25
N GLY A 64 9.40 -12.33 18.85
CA GLY A 64 8.51 -12.45 20.02
C GLY A 64 7.01 -12.34 19.69
N LEU A 65 6.63 -12.00 18.44
CA LEU A 65 5.24 -11.83 18.00
C LEU A 65 4.79 -12.93 17.03
N ALA A 66 5.71 -13.41 16.19
CA ALA A 66 5.42 -14.42 15.20
C ALA A 66 6.63 -15.36 14.99
N LYS A 67 6.34 -16.64 14.69
CA LYS A 67 7.36 -17.57 14.23
C LYS A 67 7.61 -17.32 12.74
N VAL A 68 8.85 -17.03 12.35
CA VAL A 68 9.21 -16.78 10.97
C VAL A 68 9.81 -18.04 10.33
N TYR A 69 9.21 -18.47 9.23
CA TYR A 69 9.65 -19.59 8.40
C TYR A 69 10.08 -19.08 7.02
N THR A 70 11.36 -19.20 6.70
CA THR A 70 11.92 -18.73 5.43
C THR A 70 12.31 -19.92 4.56
N ILE A 71 11.95 -19.85 3.28
CA ILE A 71 12.42 -20.75 2.22
C ILE A 71 13.41 -19.95 1.38
N LEU A 72 14.68 -20.37 1.38
CA LEU A 72 15.71 -19.77 0.54
C LEU A 72 15.69 -20.43 -0.85
N PHE A 73 15.69 -19.61 -1.88
CA PHE A 73 15.68 -20.07 -3.25
C PHE A 73 16.61 -19.23 -4.12
N ASP A 74 17.65 -19.84 -4.68
CA ASP A 74 18.61 -19.18 -5.58
C ASP A 74 18.07 -19.11 -7.01
N LEU A 75 17.97 -17.90 -7.56
CA LEU A 75 17.29 -17.63 -8.82
C LEU A 75 18.20 -17.23 -9.99
N GLU A 76 19.49 -17.00 -9.74
CA GLU A 76 20.31 -16.32 -10.74
C GLU A 76 21.01 -17.27 -11.73
N LYS A 77 20.96 -18.57 -11.53
CA LYS A 77 21.83 -19.50 -12.27
C LYS A 77 21.33 -19.93 -13.65
N ASN A 78 20.02 -19.76 -14.03
CA ASN A 78 19.57 -20.25 -15.35
C ASN A 78 18.22 -19.70 -15.83
N VAL A 79 18.07 -19.41 -17.14
CA VAL A 79 16.82 -18.94 -17.79
C VAL A 79 15.68 -19.95 -17.62
N ILE A 80 15.97 -21.24 -17.61
CA ILE A 80 14.99 -22.31 -17.39
C ILE A 80 14.48 -22.30 -15.95
N GLN A 81 15.36 -22.12 -14.97
CA GLN A 81 15.00 -22.00 -13.56
C GLN A 81 14.11 -20.78 -13.30
N ARG A 82 14.32 -19.68 -14.03
CA ARG A 82 13.47 -18.48 -13.95
C ARG A 82 12.04 -18.70 -14.44
N LYS A 83 11.83 -19.57 -15.45
CA LYS A 83 10.47 -19.97 -15.92
C LYS A 83 9.80 -20.96 -14.96
N LEU A 84 10.56 -21.87 -14.37
CA LEU A 84 10.08 -22.86 -13.40
C LEU A 84 9.98 -22.29 -11.97
N ARG A 85 10.46 -21.08 -11.73
CA ARG A 85 10.52 -20.42 -10.43
C ARG A 85 9.17 -20.41 -9.71
N VAL A 86 8.12 -20.00 -10.39
CA VAL A 86 6.77 -19.89 -9.80
C VAL A 86 6.27 -21.27 -9.40
N PHE A 87 6.54 -22.29 -10.23
CA PHE A 87 6.19 -23.68 -9.92
C PHE A 87 6.89 -24.18 -8.65
N PHE A 88 8.22 -23.95 -8.53
CA PHE A 88 8.97 -24.33 -7.33
C PHE A 88 8.52 -23.54 -6.10
N TRP A 89 8.19 -22.29 -6.24
CA TRP A 89 7.64 -21.49 -5.13
C TRP A 89 6.32 -22.08 -4.63
N ILE A 90 5.43 -22.43 -5.53
CA ILE A 90 4.14 -23.06 -5.15
C ILE A 90 4.40 -24.40 -4.48
N LEU A 91 5.25 -25.25 -5.05
CA LEU A 91 5.55 -26.58 -4.52
C LEU A 91 6.20 -26.49 -3.13
N LEU A 92 7.31 -25.77 -3.01
CA LEU A 92 8.06 -25.66 -1.74
C LEU A 92 7.25 -24.91 -0.68
N GLY A 93 6.56 -23.84 -1.08
CA GLY A 93 5.67 -23.08 -0.21
C GLY A 93 4.53 -23.96 0.34
N THR A 94 3.94 -24.79 -0.50
CA THR A 94 2.89 -25.75 -0.09
C THR A 94 3.44 -26.80 0.89
N LEU A 95 4.54 -27.48 0.54
CA LEU A 95 5.14 -28.50 1.41
C LEU A 95 5.56 -27.96 2.76
N LYS A 96 6.22 -26.80 2.79
CA LYS A 96 6.59 -26.13 4.04
C LYS A 96 5.36 -25.67 4.82
N GLY A 97 4.38 -25.07 4.11
CA GLY A 97 3.14 -24.58 4.73
C GLY A 97 2.34 -25.71 5.38
N ILE A 98 2.20 -26.89 4.75
CA ILE A 98 1.55 -28.06 5.36
C ILE A 98 2.26 -28.47 6.66
N LYS A 99 3.61 -28.50 6.66
CA LYS A 99 4.36 -28.80 7.91
C LYS A 99 4.07 -27.77 9.00
N VAL A 100 4.10 -26.47 8.67
CA VAL A 100 3.82 -25.37 9.63
C VAL A 100 2.39 -25.46 10.14
N VAL A 101 1.41 -25.68 9.28
CA VAL A 101 0.00 -25.83 9.70
C VAL A 101 -0.16 -26.94 10.72
N LYS A 102 0.49 -28.10 10.51
CA LYS A 102 0.42 -29.22 11.44
C LYS A 102 1.20 -28.96 12.75
N SER A 103 2.43 -28.42 12.66
CA SER A 103 3.29 -28.20 13.84
C SER A 103 2.76 -27.11 14.77
N ASP A 104 2.25 -26.01 14.19
CA ASP A 104 1.81 -24.84 14.93
C ASP A 104 0.29 -24.81 15.15
N LYS A 105 -0.41 -25.91 14.77
CA LYS A 105 -1.86 -26.06 14.90
C LYS A 105 -2.62 -24.88 14.30
N ILE A 106 -2.28 -24.52 13.06
CA ILE A 106 -2.87 -23.38 12.34
C ILE A 106 -4.30 -23.71 11.93
N ASN A 107 -5.21 -22.78 12.19
CA ASN A 107 -6.62 -22.87 11.79
C ASN A 107 -6.87 -22.09 10.49
N ILE A 108 -6.15 -20.99 10.27
CA ILE A 108 -6.39 -20.05 9.19
C ILE A 108 -5.09 -19.75 8.45
N VAL A 109 -5.11 -19.83 7.13
CA VAL A 109 -4.04 -19.37 6.25
C VAL A 109 -4.45 -18.05 5.63
N HIS A 110 -3.79 -16.97 6.02
CA HIS A 110 -3.98 -15.63 5.47
C HIS A 110 -2.94 -15.38 4.40
N ALA A 111 -3.36 -15.37 3.15
CA ALA A 111 -2.49 -15.24 1.99
C ALA A 111 -2.69 -13.90 1.29
N ARG A 112 -1.60 -13.15 1.14
CA ARG A 112 -1.60 -11.85 0.48
C ARG A 112 -1.23 -12.01 -0.98
N SER A 113 -2.12 -11.55 -1.91
CA SER A 113 -1.94 -11.64 -3.37
C SER A 113 -2.14 -13.06 -3.96
N ASN A 114 -2.03 -13.19 -5.30
CA ASN A 114 -2.47 -14.38 -6.06
C ASN A 114 -1.63 -15.64 -5.79
N ILE A 115 -0.29 -15.54 -5.87
CA ILE A 115 0.58 -16.72 -5.70
C ILE A 115 0.55 -17.25 -4.26
N PRO A 116 0.66 -16.43 -3.20
CA PRO A 116 0.44 -16.88 -1.83
C PRO A 116 -0.93 -17.54 -1.62
N THR A 117 -1.98 -17.02 -2.26
CA THR A 117 -3.31 -17.61 -2.16
C THR A 117 -3.38 -18.99 -2.83
N LEU A 118 -2.73 -19.18 -3.98
CA LEU A 118 -2.65 -20.50 -4.60
C LEU A 118 -1.93 -21.52 -3.69
N ILE A 119 -0.83 -21.11 -3.05
CA ILE A 119 -0.14 -21.93 -2.04
C ILE A 119 -1.11 -22.28 -0.89
N ALA A 120 -1.83 -21.28 -0.38
CA ALA A 120 -2.80 -21.46 0.70
C ALA A 120 -3.94 -22.41 0.32
N LEU A 121 -4.44 -22.36 -0.93
CA LEU A 121 -5.47 -23.28 -1.43
C LEU A 121 -4.97 -24.72 -1.50
N PHE A 122 -3.72 -24.94 -1.91
CA PHE A 122 -3.12 -26.28 -1.85
C PHE A 122 -2.93 -26.73 -0.39
N ILE A 123 -2.48 -25.86 0.52
CA ILE A 123 -2.41 -26.19 1.94
C ILE A 123 -3.79 -26.60 2.48
N LYS A 124 -4.85 -25.84 2.15
CA LYS A 124 -6.24 -26.14 2.53
C LYS A 124 -6.65 -27.53 2.10
N LEU A 125 -6.31 -27.92 0.88
CA LEU A 125 -6.67 -29.25 0.33
C LEU A 125 -6.12 -30.41 1.17
N PHE A 126 -4.94 -30.26 1.79
CA PHE A 126 -4.28 -31.31 2.58
C PHE A 126 -4.46 -31.18 4.09
N THR A 127 -4.97 -30.04 4.57
CA THR A 127 -5.03 -29.77 6.03
C THR A 127 -6.42 -29.36 6.52
N GLY A 128 -7.31 -28.93 5.63
CA GLY A 128 -8.61 -28.38 5.97
C GLY A 128 -8.58 -26.96 6.55
N ALA A 129 -7.40 -26.33 6.66
CA ALA A 129 -7.30 -24.95 7.18
C ALA A 129 -8.12 -23.97 6.33
N LYS A 130 -8.77 -22.98 6.96
CA LYS A 130 -9.51 -21.92 6.27
C LYS A 130 -8.56 -20.97 5.56
N VAL A 131 -8.97 -20.43 4.42
CA VAL A 131 -8.12 -19.54 3.59
C VAL A 131 -8.73 -18.18 3.44
N ILE A 132 -7.93 -17.15 3.75
CA ILE A 132 -8.23 -15.75 3.42
C ILE A 132 -7.39 -15.35 2.21
N TYR A 133 -8.07 -14.91 1.16
CA TYR A 133 -7.45 -14.24 0.01
C TYR A 133 -7.42 -12.73 0.25
N ASP A 134 -6.27 -12.18 0.63
CA ASP A 134 -6.07 -10.74 0.79
C ASP A 134 -5.64 -10.12 -0.56
N ASN A 135 -6.63 -9.65 -1.32
CA ASN A 135 -6.46 -9.08 -2.65
C ASN A 135 -6.24 -7.57 -2.59
N ARG A 136 -5.02 -7.13 -2.87
CA ARG A 136 -4.58 -5.74 -2.75
C ARG A 136 -4.67 -4.93 -4.04
N GLY A 137 -5.11 -5.53 -5.14
CA GLY A 137 -5.25 -4.86 -6.43
C GLY A 137 -5.51 -5.82 -7.58
N LEU A 138 -5.76 -5.27 -8.75
CA LEU A 138 -5.94 -6.03 -9.98
C LEU A 138 -4.57 -6.34 -10.62
N VAL A 139 -3.93 -7.43 -10.18
CA VAL A 139 -2.60 -7.84 -10.66
C VAL A 139 -2.59 -8.04 -12.17
N SER A 140 -3.66 -8.61 -12.73
CA SER A 140 -3.79 -8.82 -14.18
C SER A 140 -3.77 -7.52 -14.99
N ASP A 141 -4.24 -6.40 -14.41
CA ASP A 141 -4.28 -5.07 -15.05
C ASP A 141 -2.93 -4.31 -14.97
N GLU A 142 -2.02 -4.79 -14.12
CA GLU A 142 -0.66 -4.25 -14.00
C GLU A 142 0.31 -4.86 -15.03
N ILE A 143 -0.06 -5.98 -15.65
CA ILE A 143 0.77 -6.70 -16.61
C ILE A 143 0.71 -5.99 -17.97
N PRO A 144 1.86 -5.77 -18.64
CA PRO A 144 1.88 -5.19 -19.97
C PRO A 144 0.98 -5.95 -20.96
N PRO A 145 0.19 -5.27 -21.82
CA PRO A 145 -0.80 -5.89 -22.70
C PRO A 145 -0.23 -6.93 -23.70
N ASN A 146 1.05 -6.82 -24.03
CA ASN A 146 1.74 -7.75 -24.92
C ASN A 146 2.02 -9.13 -24.26
N ARG A 147 1.82 -9.28 -22.95
CA ARG A 147 2.01 -10.52 -22.20
C ARG A 147 0.71 -11.29 -22.00
N LYS A 148 -0.04 -11.52 -23.08
CA LYS A 148 -1.40 -12.12 -23.06
C LYS A 148 -1.52 -13.42 -22.26
N MET A 149 -0.55 -14.34 -22.41
CA MET A 149 -0.56 -15.62 -21.67
C MET A 149 -0.44 -15.40 -20.16
N ARG A 150 0.41 -14.44 -19.71
CA ARG A 150 0.55 -14.12 -18.30
C ARG A 150 -0.73 -13.50 -17.75
N ILE A 151 -1.35 -12.59 -18.49
CA ILE A 151 -2.65 -12.00 -18.11
C ILE A 151 -3.71 -13.09 -17.97
N PHE A 152 -3.78 -14.04 -18.91
CA PHE A 152 -4.72 -15.15 -18.84
C PHE A 152 -4.51 -16.01 -17.59
N LEU A 153 -3.25 -16.38 -17.30
CA LEU A 153 -2.93 -17.18 -16.10
C LEU A 153 -3.30 -16.44 -14.81
N GLU A 154 -2.95 -15.14 -14.68
CA GLU A 154 -3.31 -14.36 -13.51
C GLU A 154 -4.82 -14.27 -13.30
N LYS A 155 -5.60 -14.05 -14.37
CA LYS A 155 -7.07 -14.08 -14.28
C LYS A 155 -7.60 -15.43 -13.81
N LYS A 156 -7.00 -16.55 -14.27
CA LYS A 156 -7.39 -17.88 -13.80
C LYS A 156 -7.05 -18.12 -12.34
N LEU A 157 -5.91 -17.59 -11.87
CA LEU A 157 -5.55 -17.62 -10.44
C LEU A 157 -6.51 -16.80 -9.61
N GLU A 158 -6.87 -15.60 -10.06
CA GLU A 158 -7.88 -14.74 -9.40
C GLU A 158 -9.23 -15.46 -9.32
N GLU A 159 -9.73 -16.03 -10.44
CA GLU A 159 -10.99 -16.79 -10.46
C GLU A 159 -10.97 -17.97 -9.47
N ALA A 160 -9.88 -18.73 -9.41
CA ALA A 160 -9.72 -19.85 -8.47
C ALA A 160 -9.69 -19.34 -7.02
N SER A 161 -8.97 -18.24 -6.75
CA SER A 161 -8.90 -17.63 -5.43
C SER A 161 -10.27 -17.13 -4.96
N PHE A 162 -11.04 -16.46 -5.81
CA PHE A 162 -12.41 -16.05 -5.50
C PHE A 162 -13.34 -17.24 -5.24
N LYS A 163 -13.18 -18.33 -5.99
CA LYS A 163 -14.05 -19.51 -5.83
C LYS A 163 -13.79 -20.27 -4.52
N TYR A 164 -12.51 -20.53 -4.21
CA TYR A 164 -12.13 -21.51 -3.19
C TYR A 164 -11.65 -20.94 -1.86
N ALA A 165 -11.33 -19.65 -1.78
CA ALA A 165 -11.07 -18.99 -0.49
C ALA A 165 -12.36 -18.90 0.34
N ASP A 166 -12.21 -19.01 1.67
CA ASP A 166 -13.32 -18.92 2.62
C ASP A 166 -13.72 -17.45 2.87
N ALA A 167 -12.73 -16.55 2.89
CA ALA A 167 -12.94 -15.10 2.92
C ALA A 167 -12.05 -14.40 1.89
N ILE A 168 -12.53 -13.26 1.39
CA ILE A 168 -11.82 -12.42 0.44
C ILE A 168 -11.75 -11.01 1.03
N VAL A 169 -10.55 -10.45 1.12
CA VAL A 169 -10.35 -9.07 1.54
C VAL A 169 -9.98 -8.23 0.34
N VAL A 170 -10.62 -7.07 0.20
CA VAL A 170 -10.31 -6.06 -0.84
C VAL A 170 -10.05 -4.71 -0.19
N VAL A 171 -9.33 -3.84 -0.89
CA VAL A 171 -8.79 -2.59 -0.32
C VAL A 171 -9.76 -1.40 -0.35
N SER A 172 -10.90 -1.50 -1.05
CA SER A 172 -11.87 -0.42 -1.17
C SER A 172 -13.28 -0.95 -1.44
N ARG A 173 -14.30 -0.15 -1.11
CA ARG A 173 -15.71 -0.42 -1.52
C ARG A 173 -15.82 -0.41 -3.04
N ALA A 174 -15.17 0.54 -3.69
CA ALA A 174 -15.11 0.61 -5.15
C ALA A 174 -14.57 -0.71 -5.76
N PHE A 175 -13.61 -1.37 -5.11
CA PHE A 175 -13.11 -2.67 -5.57
C PHE A 175 -14.14 -3.78 -5.39
N LYS A 176 -14.80 -3.84 -4.22
CA LYS A 176 -15.89 -4.79 -3.99
C LYS A 176 -17.02 -4.62 -5.02
N GLU A 177 -17.48 -3.40 -5.26
CA GLU A 177 -18.52 -3.08 -6.22
C GLU A 177 -18.12 -3.48 -7.63
N TYR A 178 -16.90 -3.16 -8.04
CA TYR A 178 -16.35 -3.59 -9.33
C TYR A 178 -16.39 -5.11 -9.48
N LEU A 179 -15.89 -5.88 -8.50
CA LEU A 179 -15.90 -7.33 -8.56
C LEU A 179 -17.32 -7.90 -8.67
N VAL A 180 -18.24 -7.40 -7.86
CA VAL A 180 -19.63 -7.85 -7.84
C VAL A 180 -20.36 -7.52 -9.15
N SER A 181 -19.97 -6.45 -9.84
CA SER A 181 -20.55 -6.03 -11.12
C SER A 181 -20.06 -6.86 -12.32
N LEU A 182 -18.95 -7.61 -12.20
CA LEU A 182 -18.37 -8.35 -13.33
C LEU A 182 -19.28 -9.41 -13.91
N ASN A 183 -19.97 -10.17 -13.06
CA ASN A 183 -20.92 -11.21 -13.46
C ASN A 183 -21.68 -11.80 -12.25
N ASN A 184 -22.72 -12.60 -12.54
CA ASN A 184 -23.56 -13.22 -11.51
C ASN A 184 -22.79 -14.14 -10.56
N LYS A 185 -21.73 -14.82 -11.03
CA LYS A 185 -20.86 -15.67 -10.20
C LYS A 185 -20.09 -14.85 -9.18
N MET A 186 -19.54 -13.70 -9.57
CA MET A 186 -18.85 -12.79 -8.64
C MET A 186 -19.85 -12.16 -7.65
N LYS A 187 -21.06 -11.85 -8.11
CA LYS A 187 -22.15 -11.37 -7.25
C LYS A 187 -22.50 -12.39 -6.15
N SER A 188 -22.51 -13.69 -6.45
CA SER A 188 -22.77 -14.74 -5.44
C SER A 188 -21.69 -14.86 -4.36
N TYR A 189 -20.48 -14.30 -4.58
CA TYR A 189 -19.41 -14.26 -3.57
C TYR A 189 -19.45 -13.00 -2.68
N SER A 190 -20.41 -12.10 -2.87
CA SER A 190 -20.47 -10.80 -2.18
C SER A 190 -20.44 -10.92 -0.65
N SER A 191 -21.07 -11.96 -0.07
CA SER A 191 -21.12 -12.20 1.37
C SER A 191 -19.75 -12.50 1.99
N LYS A 192 -18.83 -13.11 1.26
CA LYS A 192 -17.47 -13.41 1.73
C LYS A 192 -16.42 -12.35 1.30
N ILE A 193 -16.83 -11.24 0.68
CA ILE A 193 -15.94 -10.12 0.31
C ILE A 193 -16.03 -9.04 1.38
N TYR A 194 -14.94 -8.85 2.09
CA TYR A 194 -14.75 -7.87 3.16
C TYR A 194 -13.90 -6.69 2.65
N VAL A 195 -14.23 -5.48 3.08
CA VAL A 195 -13.47 -4.26 2.72
C VAL A 195 -12.58 -3.87 3.89
N ILE A 196 -11.26 -3.92 3.67
CA ILE A 196 -10.26 -3.47 4.64
C ILE A 196 -9.27 -2.57 3.90
N GLU A 197 -9.42 -1.27 4.10
CA GLU A 197 -8.60 -0.24 3.47
C GLU A 197 -7.15 -0.32 3.95
N ASN A 198 -6.23 0.26 3.18
CA ASN A 198 -4.88 0.48 3.64
C ASN A 198 -4.90 1.48 4.81
N SER A 199 -4.22 1.13 5.88
CA SER A 199 -4.16 1.92 7.11
C SER A 199 -2.79 2.54 7.32
N PHE A 200 -2.73 3.60 8.11
CA PHE A 200 -1.47 4.17 8.58
C PHE A 200 -1.15 3.69 10.00
N SER A 201 0.13 3.66 10.35
CA SER A 201 0.59 3.36 11.72
C SER A 201 0.70 4.66 12.52
N PRO A 202 -0.07 4.84 13.61
CA PRO A 202 0.01 6.03 14.46
C PRO A 202 1.34 6.14 15.23
N LYS A 203 2.10 5.05 15.32
CA LYS A 203 3.46 5.07 15.86
C LYS A 203 4.44 5.78 14.91
N ARG A 204 4.21 5.67 13.60
CA ARG A 204 5.10 6.19 12.55
C ARG A 204 4.66 7.56 12.04
N PHE A 205 3.37 7.80 11.91
CA PHE A 205 2.82 9.04 11.36
C PHE A 205 2.13 9.85 12.46
N LYS A 206 2.66 11.02 12.71
CA LYS A 206 2.18 11.97 13.74
C LYS A 206 2.20 13.38 13.18
N TYR A 207 1.28 14.20 13.64
CA TYR A 207 1.30 15.64 13.39
C TYR A 207 1.52 16.39 14.71
N SER A 208 2.45 17.36 14.69
CA SER A 208 2.64 18.36 15.72
C SER A 208 3.18 19.62 15.05
N SER A 209 2.69 20.78 15.44
CA SER A 209 3.15 22.08 14.95
C SER A 209 4.63 22.31 15.28
N GLU A 210 5.06 21.93 16.48
CA GLU A 210 6.45 22.08 16.93
C GLU A 210 7.40 21.19 16.09
N LEU A 211 6.99 19.95 15.82
CA LEU A 211 7.79 19.06 14.96
C LEU A 211 7.87 19.61 13.54
N ARG A 212 6.76 20.11 12.99
CA ARG A 212 6.71 20.75 11.68
C ARG A 212 7.67 21.94 11.61
N ASP A 213 7.58 22.87 12.56
CA ASP A 213 8.43 24.07 12.59
C ASP A 213 9.91 23.70 12.69
N ARG A 214 10.24 22.72 13.53
CA ARG A 214 11.60 22.19 13.62
C ARG A 214 12.11 21.63 12.28
N GLN A 215 11.31 20.85 11.59
CA GLN A 215 11.70 20.25 10.30
C GLN A 215 11.83 21.33 9.21
N LEU A 216 10.90 22.29 9.14
CA LEU A 216 10.99 23.41 8.19
C LEU A 216 12.25 24.25 8.41
N ASN A 217 12.65 24.51 9.66
CA ASN A 217 13.89 25.20 9.95
C ASN A 217 15.13 24.37 9.56
N LEU A 218 15.14 23.06 9.88
CA LEU A 218 16.26 22.15 9.57
C LEU A 218 16.53 22.07 8.07
N HIS A 219 15.47 22.13 7.25
CA HIS A 219 15.56 22.00 5.79
C HIS A 219 15.53 23.37 5.07
N ASN A 220 15.61 24.50 5.78
CA ASN A 220 15.56 25.87 5.23
C ASN A 220 14.28 26.14 4.39
N LEU A 221 13.15 25.56 4.81
CA LEU A 221 11.85 25.69 4.13
C LEU A 221 10.88 26.61 4.88
N LYS A 222 11.32 27.30 5.95
CA LYS A 222 10.47 28.25 6.65
C LYS A 222 10.04 29.39 5.71
N GLY A 223 8.73 29.66 5.68
CA GLY A 223 8.14 30.66 4.77
C GLY A 223 7.91 30.15 3.35
N ARG A 224 8.29 28.91 3.01
CA ARG A 224 7.95 28.28 1.72
C ARG A 224 6.57 27.64 1.82
N PHE A 225 5.86 27.61 0.67
CA PHE A 225 4.64 26.80 0.48
C PHE A 225 5.02 25.45 -0.07
N VAL A 226 4.97 24.40 0.76
CA VAL A 226 5.54 23.09 0.44
C VAL A 226 4.49 22.17 -0.16
N VAL A 227 4.64 21.85 -1.44
CA VAL A 227 3.83 20.88 -2.19
C VAL A 227 4.53 19.52 -2.15
N VAL A 228 3.86 18.48 -1.69
CA VAL A 228 4.45 17.15 -1.49
C VAL A 228 3.97 16.15 -2.52
N TYR A 229 4.92 15.41 -3.09
CA TYR A 229 4.66 14.18 -3.84
C TYR A 229 5.47 13.01 -3.27
N SER A 230 4.82 11.89 -2.97
CA SER A 230 5.48 10.65 -2.55
C SER A 230 5.17 9.51 -3.53
N GLY A 231 6.20 8.91 -4.11
CA GLY A 231 6.10 7.76 -5.01
C GLY A 231 7.02 7.83 -6.23
N PRO A 232 7.04 6.76 -7.05
CA PRO A 232 7.83 6.71 -8.28
C PRO A 232 7.20 7.52 -9.42
N ALA A 233 8.02 7.88 -10.42
CA ALA A 233 7.60 8.57 -11.65
C ALA A 233 6.98 7.60 -12.68
N VAL A 234 6.03 6.77 -12.24
CA VAL A 234 5.37 5.79 -13.12
C VAL A 234 4.10 6.37 -13.75
N ARG A 235 3.81 5.93 -14.98
CA ARG A 235 2.72 6.49 -15.80
C ARG A 235 1.37 6.57 -15.08
N TRP A 236 0.99 5.55 -14.33
CA TRP A 236 -0.31 5.53 -13.64
C TRP A 236 -0.39 6.45 -12.42
N GLN A 237 0.73 7.03 -11.97
CA GLN A 237 0.75 8.04 -10.91
C GLN A 237 0.75 9.46 -11.46
N ARG A 238 0.69 9.64 -12.80
CA ARG A 238 0.60 10.93 -13.46
C ARG A 238 1.60 11.95 -12.90
N PHE A 239 2.87 11.52 -12.78
CA PHE A 239 3.92 12.42 -12.30
C PHE A 239 4.13 13.62 -13.26
N ASP A 240 3.84 13.45 -14.55
CA ASP A 240 3.72 14.51 -15.52
C ASP A 240 2.79 15.64 -15.03
N LEU A 241 1.59 15.29 -14.60
CA LEU A 241 0.60 16.23 -14.10
C LEU A 241 1.02 16.86 -12.76
N VAL A 242 1.77 16.14 -11.91
CA VAL A 242 2.36 16.71 -10.69
C VAL A 242 3.25 17.89 -11.00
N LEU A 243 4.11 17.77 -12.02
CA LEU A 243 5.04 18.84 -12.43
C LEU A 243 4.30 20.05 -13.03
N GLU A 244 3.26 19.80 -13.84
CA GLU A 244 2.45 20.88 -14.42
C GLU A 244 1.69 21.64 -13.33
N VAL A 245 1.06 20.93 -12.40
CA VAL A 245 0.34 21.53 -11.27
C VAL A 245 1.30 22.32 -10.38
N PHE A 246 2.50 21.81 -10.11
CA PHE A 246 3.49 22.56 -9.34
C PHE A 246 3.88 23.87 -10.01
N LYS A 247 4.05 23.89 -11.35
CA LYS A 247 4.33 25.13 -12.08
C LYS A 247 3.20 26.17 -11.93
N VAL A 248 1.95 25.73 -11.85
CA VAL A 248 0.83 26.62 -11.58
C VAL A 248 0.87 27.16 -10.15
N PHE A 249 1.12 26.28 -9.16
CA PHE A 249 1.34 26.73 -7.78
C PHE A 249 2.47 27.76 -7.70
N LYS A 250 3.58 27.52 -8.39
CA LYS A 250 4.73 28.45 -8.42
C LYS A 250 4.40 29.81 -9.01
N LYS A 251 3.50 29.88 -10.02
CA LYS A 251 3.02 31.14 -10.60
C LYS A 251 2.11 31.91 -9.62
N ILE A 252 1.25 31.22 -8.86
CA ILE A 252 0.30 31.83 -7.93
C ILE A 252 0.98 32.19 -6.61
N LYS A 253 1.85 31.32 -6.13
CA LYS A 253 2.63 31.43 -4.89
C LYS A 253 4.12 31.26 -5.22
N PRO A 254 4.85 32.37 -5.49
CA PRO A 254 6.27 32.30 -5.87
C PRO A 254 7.18 31.61 -4.84
N GLU A 255 6.76 31.57 -3.58
CA GLU A 255 7.43 30.87 -2.48
C GLU A 255 7.23 29.34 -2.52
N SER A 256 6.49 28.79 -3.47
CA SER A 256 6.22 27.34 -3.57
C SER A 256 7.51 26.53 -3.73
N PHE A 257 7.53 25.35 -3.08
CA PHE A 257 8.62 24.39 -3.11
C PHE A 257 8.06 22.97 -3.29
N LEU A 258 8.64 22.18 -4.20
CA LEU A 258 8.24 20.80 -4.47
C LEU A 258 9.12 19.82 -3.70
N LEU A 259 8.54 19.18 -2.68
CA LEU A 259 9.17 18.14 -1.92
C LEU A 259 8.78 16.78 -2.48
N ILE A 260 9.77 16.03 -3.01
CA ILE A 260 9.57 14.72 -3.62
C ILE A 260 10.18 13.65 -2.73
N ILE A 261 9.40 12.64 -2.37
CA ILE A 261 9.88 11.44 -1.67
C ILE A 261 9.80 10.26 -2.65
N SER A 262 10.95 9.80 -3.13
CA SER A 262 11.02 8.74 -4.13
C SER A 262 12.32 7.94 -4.03
N TYR A 263 12.23 6.65 -4.35
CA TYR A 263 13.39 5.78 -4.56
C TYR A 263 13.78 5.67 -6.05
N ASP A 264 13.06 6.35 -6.94
CA ASP A 264 13.28 6.33 -8.37
C ASP A 264 14.52 7.16 -8.73
N THR A 265 15.54 6.52 -9.28
CA THR A 265 16.83 7.15 -9.61
C THR A 265 16.75 8.10 -10.80
N GLU A 266 15.72 7.99 -11.64
CA GLU A 266 15.52 8.88 -12.79
C GLU A 266 14.71 10.14 -12.45
N MET A 267 14.21 10.24 -11.21
CA MET A 267 13.32 11.32 -10.78
C MET A 267 13.93 12.72 -11.03
N ASP A 268 15.20 12.92 -10.69
CA ASP A 268 15.87 14.20 -10.86
C ASP A 268 15.98 14.61 -12.34
N ILE A 269 16.28 13.66 -13.22
CA ILE A 269 16.34 13.89 -14.67
C ILE A 269 14.98 14.34 -15.20
N ILE A 270 13.89 13.73 -14.72
CA ILE A 270 12.53 14.06 -15.14
C ILE A 270 12.15 15.47 -14.69
N VAL A 271 12.46 15.81 -13.41
CA VAL A 271 12.15 17.14 -12.86
C VAL A 271 12.94 18.24 -13.59
N ARG A 272 14.25 18.06 -13.80
CA ARG A 272 15.09 19.02 -14.55
C ARG A 272 14.57 19.24 -15.97
N LYS A 273 14.22 18.17 -16.68
CA LYS A 273 13.64 18.27 -18.04
C LYS A 273 12.32 19.03 -18.08
N SER A 274 11.59 19.09 -16.97
CA SER A 274 10.35 19.87 -16.89
C SER A 274 10.57 21.39 -16.82
N GLY A 275 11.82 21.85 -16.57
CA GLY A 275 12.15 23.27 -16.42
C GLY A 275 11.89 23.85 -15.04
N ILE A 276 11.66 23.02 -14.01
CA ILE A 276 11.60 23.45 -12.60
C ILE A 276 13.03 23.70 -12.14
N MET A 277 13.29 24.88 -11.53
CA MET A 277 14.62 25.27 -11.08
C MET A 277 15.07 24.47 -9.86
N GLU A 278 16.37 24.17 -9.74
CA GLU A 278 16.95 23.35 -8.67
C GLU A 278 16.65 23.88 -7.26
N GLN A 279 16.55 25.19 -7.10
CA GLN A 279 16.21 25.84 -5.83
C GLN A 279 14.74 25.69 -5.41
N ASP A 280 13.88 25.15 -6.26
CA ASP A 280 12.45 25.04 -6.06
C ASP A 280 11.97 23.60 -5.80
N TYR A 281 12.89 22.63 -5.73
CA TYR A 281 12.56 21.25 -5.37
C TYR A 281 13.68 20.54 -4.62
N SER A 282 13.32 19.46 -3.96
CA SER A 282 14.26 18.46 -3.45
C SER A 282 13.68 17.06 -3.55
N ILE A 283 14.58 16.07 -3.75
CA ILE A 283 14.22 14.66 -3.89
C ILE A 283 14.92 13.87 -2.78
N TYR A 284 14.14 13.10 -2.03
CA TYR A 284 14.62 12.30 -0.92
C TYR A 284 14.29 10.82 -1.11
N ASN A 285 15.31 9.96 -0.92
CA ASN A 285 15.14 8.52 -0.84
C ASN A 285 15.22 8.10 0.64
N LEU A 286 14.06 7.97 1.26
CA LEU A 286 13.92 7.82 2.71
C LEU A 286 13.62 6.38 3.12
N SER A 287 14.06 6.02 4.31
CA SER A 287 13.53 4.84 5.00
C SER A 287 12.08 5.07 5.42
N ALA A 288 11.33 3.98 5.64
CA ALA A 288 9.94 4.07 6.06
C ALA A 288 9.74 4.82 7.40
N MET A 289 10.77 4.87 8.25
CA MET A 289 10.72 5.56 9.56
C MET A 289 10.90 7.07 9.44
N GLU A 290 11.56 7.53 8.37
CA GLU A 290 11.87 8.95 8.18
C GLU A 290 10.76 9.70 7.43
N VAL A 291 9.92 9.00 6.67
CA VAL A 291 8.92 9.59 5.77
C VAL A 291 8.06 10.65 6.47
N ASN A 292 7.61 10.40 7.71
CA ASN A 292 6.77 11.36 8.43
C ASN A 292 7.46 12.71 8.69
N ASN A 293 8.77 12.72 8.96
CA ASN A 293 9.53 13.94 9.22
C ASN A 293 9.53 14.89 8.01
N TYR A 294 9.37 14.33 6.81
CA TYR A 294 9.30 15.09 5.56
C TYR A 294 7.86 15.42 5.18
N LEU A 295 6.92 14.49 5.34
CA LEU A 295 5.51 14.76 5.06
C LEU A 295 4.96 15.90 5.90
N ILE A 296 5.33 15.98 7.17
CA ILE A 296 4.83 17.00 8.12
C ILE A 296 5.20 18.43 7.70
N MET A 297 6.26 18.61 6.89
CA MET A 297 6.65 19.92 6.35
C MET A 297 5.64 20.44 5.31
N GLY A 298 4.89 19.54 4.66
CA GLY A 298 4.01 19.88 3.56
C GLY A 298 2.83 20.79 3.96
N ASP A 299 2.39 21.59 3.00
CA ASP A 299 1.14 22.34 3.05
C ASP A 299 0.02 21.59 2.33
N LEU A 300 0.35 20.83 1.28
CA LEU A 300 -0.57 19.90 0.61
C LEU A 300 0.17 18.71 0.01
N GLY A 301 -0.56 17.60 -0.18
CA GLY A 301 -0.10 16.41 -0.89
C GLY A 301 -0.83 16.21 -2.21
N LEU A 302 -0.13 15.67 -3.23
CA LEU A 302 -0.69 15.40 -4.55
C LEU A 302 -0.90 13.89 -4.76
N ILE A 303 -2.12 13.52 -5.17
CA ILE A 303 -2.47 12.13 -5.55
C ILE A 303 -3.21 12.15 -6.87
N PHE A 304 -2.50 11.87 -7.96
CA PHE A 304 -3.06 11.74 -9.29
C PHE A 304 -2.96 10.31 -9.78
N ARG A 305 -3.87 9.88 -10.63
CA ARG A 305 -3.95 8.54 -11.18
C ARG A 305 -4.37 8.57 -12.66
N ASP A 306 -4.05 7.52 -13.40
CA ASP A 306 -4.65 7.29 -14.70
C ASP A 306 -6.12 6.81 -14.56
N GLU A 307 -6.87 6.81 -15.65
CA GLU A 307 -8.30 6.46 -15.63
C GLU A 307 -8.57 4.94 -15.67
N ARG A 308 -7.52 4.11 -15.59
CA ARG A 308 -7.68 2.66 -15.64
C ARG A 308 -8.40 2.13 -14.42
N ILE A 309 -9.03 0.98 -14.60
CA ILE A 309 -9.81 0.34 -13.53
C ILE A 309 -9.00 0.10 -12.25
N ARG A 310 -7.74 -0.31 -12.37
CA ARG A 310 -6.83 -0.48 -11.21
C ARG A 310 -6.70 0.79 -10.35
N SER A 311 -6.71 1.97 -10.99
CA SER A 311 -6.66 3.27 -10.30
C SER A 311 -7.98 3.60 -9.60
N LYS A 312 -9.10 3.19 -10.21
CA LYS A 312 -10.45 3.40 -9.67
C LYS A 312 -10.78 2.51 -8.47
N VAL A 313 -10.13 1.35 -8.37
CA VAL A 313 -10.39 0.39 -7.27
C VAL A 313 -9.28 0.37 -6.21
N CYS A 314 -8.18 1.11 -6.39
CA CYS A 314 -7.06 1.11 -5.47
C CYS A 314 -7.35 1.82 -4.15
N ALA A 315 -6.52 1.55 -3.13
CA ALA A 315 -6.43 2.36 -1.92
C ALA A 315 -4.96 2.82 -1.78
N PRO A 316 -4.63 4.05 -2.20
CA PRO A 316 -3.25 4.53 -2.12
C PRO A 316 -2.77 4.62 -0.67
N ILE A 317 -1.69 3.93 -0.31
CA ILE A 317 -1.13 3.97 1.05
C ILE A 317 -0.80 5.42 1.45
N LYS A 318 -0.23 6.20 0.54
CA LYS A 318 0.12 7.61 0.75
C LYS A 318 -1.08 8.49 1.14
N PHE A 319 -2.31 8.11 0.81
CA PHE A 319 -3.52 8.84 1.20
C PHE A 319 -3.65 8.91 2.72
N GLY A 320 -3.60 7.75 3.38
CA GLY A 320 -3.64 7.68 4.85
C GLY A 320 -2.41 8.32 5.51
N GLU A 321 -1.22 8.14 4.92
CA GLU A 321 0.02 8.73 5.42
C GLU A 321 0.01 10.25 5.34
N TYR A 322 -0.49 10.84 4.26
CA TYR A 322 -0.65 12.29 4.09
C TYR A 322 -1.60 12.85 5.14
N LEU A 323 -2.82 12.33 5.21
CA LEU A 323 -3.81 12.78 6.19
C LEU A 323 -3.29 12.65 7.63
N ALA A 324 -2.65 11.52 7.96
CA ALA A 324 -2.08 11.28 9.29
C ALA A 324 -0.95 12.27 9.66
N SER A 325 -0.23 12.79 8.65
CA SER A 325 0.80 13.82 8.80
C SER A 325 0.25 15.25 8.74
N GLY A 326 -1.08 15.40 8.68
CA GLY A 326 -1.74 16.71 8.62
C GLY A 326 -1.71 17.37 7.24
N LEU A 327 -1.53 16.60 6.15
CA LEU A 327 -1.53 17.13 4.77
C LEU A 327 -2.93 17.04 4.16
N PRO A 328 -3.58 18.15 3.81
CA PRO A 328 -4.73 18.14 2.93
C PRO A 328 -4.31 17.73 1.51
N ILE A 329 -5.23 17.16 0.73
CA ILE A 329 -4.89 16.45 -0.50
C ILE A 329 -5.58 17.07 -1.71
N LEU A 330 -4.82 17.34 -2.76
CA LEU A 330 -5.37 17.55 -4.11
C LEU A 330 -5.43 16.21 -4.84
N LEU A 331 -6.63 15.73 -5.10
CA LEU A 331 -6.90 14.36 -5.50
C LEU A 331 -7.76 14.29 -6.75
N MET A 332 -7.40 13.43 -7.71
CA MET A 332 -8.27 13.10 -8.84
C MET A 332 -9.47 12.28 -8.36
N ASP A 333 -10.64 12.48 -8.96
CA ASP A 333 -11.85 11.72 -8.62
C ASP A 333 -11.73 10.22 -8.92
N LYS A 334 -12.55 9.42 -8.26
CA LYS A 334 -12.60 7.95 -8.44
C LYS A 334 -11.26 7.24 -8.20
N VAL A 335 -10.52 7.70 -7.19
CA VAL A 335 -9.34 6.99 -6.68
C VAL A 335 -9.76 6.13 -5.49
N GLY A 336 -10.32 4.97 -5.78
CA GLY A 336 -10.93 4.11 -4.76
C GLY A 336 -11.94 4.87 -3.89
N ASP A 337 -11.90 4.61 -2.59
CA ASP A 337 -12.74 5.32 -1.60
C ASP A 337 -12.12 6.65 -1.14
N SER A 338 -10.90 7.00 -1.61
CA SER A 338 -10.18 8.20 -1.16
C SER A 338 -10.92 9.50 -1.51
N SER A 339 -11.60 9.54 -2.68
CA SER A 339 -12.38 10.70 -3.11
C SER A 339 -13.55 10.98 -2.16
N ASP A 340 -14.26 9.93 -1.74
CA ASP A 340 -15.40 10.03 -0.83
C ASP A 340 -14.97 10.46 0.58
N ILE A 341 -13.86 9.88 1.07
CA ILE A 341 -13.27 10.26 2.36
C ILE A 341 -12.84 11.73 2.35
N THR A 342 -12.19 12.18 1.26
CA THR A 342 -11.76 13.58 1.10
C THR A 342 -12.94 14.54 1.17
N ARG A 343 -14.05 14.25 0.47
CA ARG A 343 -15.27 15.05 0.50
C ARG A 343 -15.96 15.01 1.86
N LYS A 344 -16.11 13.80 2.45
CA LYS A 344 -16.77 13.57 3.75
C LYS A 344 -16.18 14.43 4.87
N PHE A 345 -14.86 14.53 4.91
CA PHE A 345 -14.15 15.23 5.99
C PHE A 345 -13.68 16.63 5.59
N ASN A 346 -13.89 17.05 4.35
CA ASN A 346 -13.38 18.31 3.79
C ASN A 346 -11.87 18.49 4.07
N VAL A 347 -11.08 17.45 3.71
CA VAL A 347 -9.62 17.36 3.96
C VAL A 347 -8.81 17.50 2.69
N GLY A 348 -9.40 18.04 1.64
CA GLY A 348 -8.76 18.22 0.34
C GLY A 348 -9.76 18.64 -0.72
N VAL A 349 -9.27 18.79 -1.92
CA VAL A 349 -10.08 19.11 -3.10
C VAL A 349 -10.03 17.95 -4.10
N VAL A 350 -11.19 17.51 -4.55
CA VAL A 350 -11.34 16.47 -5.57
C VAL A 350 -11.69 17.12 -6.89
N PHE A 351 -10.93 16.79 -7.95
CA PHE A 351 -11.19 17.26 -9.32
C PHE A 351 -11.55 16.09 -10.24
N GLU A 352 -12.39 16.36 -11.25
CA GLU A 352 -12.90 15.31 -12.14
C GLU A 352 -12.02 15.12 -13.39
N ASN A 353 -11.44 16.20 -13.91
CA ASN A 353 -10.60 16.20 -15.10
C ASN A 353 -9.58 17.35 -15.08
N GLU A 354 -8.65 17.37 -16.02
CA GLU A 354 -7.59 18.37 -16.06
C GLU A 354 -8.12 19.80 -16.20
N LYS A 355 -9.21 20.02 -16.96
CA LYS A 355 -9.82 21.34 -17.07
C LYS A 355 -10.31 21.83 -15.69
N ASP A 356 -11.06 21.01 -14.98
CA ASP A 356 -11.54 21.31 -13.63
C ASP A 356 -10.38 21.53 -12.64
N LEU A 357 -9.29 20.77 -12.78
CA LEU A 357 -8.08 20.92 -11.96
C LEU A 357 -7.50 22.34 -12.09
N PHE A 358 -7.30 22.84 -13.31
CA PHE A 358 -6.65 24.13 -13.56
C PHE A 358 -7.60 25.31 -13.37
N ASP A 359 -8.87 25.19 -13.72
CA ASP A 359 -9.86 26.27 -13.64
C ASP A 359 -10.32 26.53 -12.20
N ARG A 360 -10.51 25.50 -11.39
CA ARG A 360 -11.12 25.55 -10.05
C ARG A 360 -10.28 24.95 -8.94
N ALA A 361 -9.91 23.65 -9.05
CA ALA A 361 -9.46 22.87 -7.91
C ALA A 361 -8.15 23.39 -7.28
N ILE A 362 -7.21 23.92 -8.07
CA ILE A 362 -5.96 24.51 -7.54
C ILE A 362 -6.26 25.75 -6.67
N LYS A 363 -7.19 26.62 -7.07
CA LYS A 363 -7.57 27.82 -6.31
C LYS A 363 -8.24 27.43 -5.01
N GLU A 364 -9.23 26.53 -5.06
CA GLU A 364 -9.91 26.02 -3.87
C GLU A 364 -8.92 25.32 -2.91
N MET A 365 -7.93 24.62 -3.45
CA MET A 365 -6.90 23.98 -2.63
C MET A 365 -6.04 24.98 -1.88
N ILE A 366 -5.68 26.11 -2.51
CA ILE A 366 -4.94 27.20 -1.87
C ILE A 366 -5.77 27.80 -0.72
N GLU A 367 -7.06 28.05 -0.96
CA GLU A 367 -7.97 28.57 0.06
C GLU A 367 -8.12 27.59 1.23
N LEU A 368 -8.29 26.29 0.92
CA LEU A 368 -8.40 25.24 1.93
C LEU A 368 -7.14 25.15 2.81
N THR A 369 -5.95 25.25 2.23
CA THR A 369 -4.68 25.18 2.99
C THR A 369 -4.50 26.39 3.95
N SER A 370 -5.24 27.47 3.75
CA SER A 370 -5.20 28.66 4.61
C SER A 370 -6.10 28.55 5.85
N GLN A 371 -6.94 27.51 5.93
CA GLN A 371 -7.80 27.28 7.09
C GLN A 371 -6.96 26.81 8.29
N PRO A 372 -7.09 27.41 9.47
CA PRO A 372 -6.21 27.13 10.61
C PRO A 372 -6.36 25.70 11.17
N ASP A 373 -7.52 25.09 11.00
CA ASP A 373 -7.85 23.75 11.50
C ASP A 373 -7.57 22.62 10.51
N ILE A 374 -7.18 22.93 9.26
CA ILE A 374 -7.11 21.93 8.18
C ILE A 374 -6.18 20.76 8.53
N LYS A 375 -5.02 21.04 9.13
CA LYS A 375 -4.05 19.99 9.48
C LYS A 375 -4.58 19.04 10.55
N LEU A 376 -5.27 19.57 11.55
CA LEU A 376 -5.90 18.77 12.61
C LEU A 376 -7.09 17.97 12.05
N ARG A 377 -7.87 18.58 11.15
CA ARG A 377 -8.98 17.91 10.47
C ARG A 377 -8.50 16.72 9.62
N CYS A 378 -7.39 16.87 8.89
CA CYS A 378 -6.74 15.76 8.18
C CYS A 378 -6.35 14.63 9.14
N ARG A 379 -5.71 14.95 10.25
CA ARG A 379 -5.32 13.98 11.27
C ARG A 379 -6.53 13.21 11.83
N ASN A 380 -7.58 13.92 12.20
CA ASN A 380 -8.80 13.33 12.73
C ASN A 380 -9.49 12.40 11.70
N ALA A 381 -9.55 12.79 10.43
CA ALA A 381 -10.07 11.97 9.35
C ALA A 381 -9.29 10.66 9.18
N ALA A 382 -7.94 10.74 9.24
CA ALA A 382 -7.09 9.56 9.18
C ALA A 382 -7.34 8.62 10.37
N GLU A 383 -7.42 9.13 11.58
CA GLU A 383 -7.66 8.34 12.79
C GLU A 383 -9.03 7.64 12.77
N GLN A 384 -10.05 8.33 12.27
CA GLN A 384 -11.40 7.80 12.23
C GLN A 384 -11.58 6.69 11.19
N ASP A 385 -11.15 6.91 9.94
CA ASP A 385 -11.48 6.00 8.83
C ASP A 385 -10.30 5.10 8.40
N LEU A 386 -9.04 5.46 8.69
CA LEU A 386 -7.85 4.78 8.17
C LEU A 386 -6.88 4.30 9.27
N SER A 387 -7.35 4.17 10.52
CA SER A 387 -6.47 3.76 11.61
C SER A 387 -6.10 2.28 11.53
N LEU A 388 -4.86 1.97 11.93
CA LEU A 388 -4.38 0.58 12.04
C LEU A 388 -5.26 -0.25 12.98
N SER A 389 -5.71 0.32 14.09
CA SER A 389 -6.55 -0.41 15.06
C SER A 389 -7.89 -0.81 14.47
N SER A 390 -8.53 0.08 13.67
CA SER A 390 -9.78 -0.23 12.97
C SER A 390 -9.60 -1.36 11.94
N SER A 391 -8.58 -1.28 11.10
CA SER A 391 -8.33 -2.32 10.08
C SER A 391 -7.92 -3.66 10.71
N ALA A 392 -7.11 -3.64 11.77
CA ALA A 392 -6.75 -4.84 12.52
C ALA A 392 -7.98 -5.49 13.19
N GLN A 393 -8.90 -4.69 13.72
CA GLN A 393 -10.16 -5.19 14.29
C GLN A 393 -11.04 -5.87 13.23
N LYS A 394 -11.11 -5.32 12.01
CA LYS A 394 -11.82 -5.95 10.87
C LYS A 394 -11.21 -7.33 10.54
N TYR A 395 -9.86 -7.44 10.48
CA TYR A 395 -9.20 -8.74 10.30
C TYR A 395 -9.51 -9.72 11.44
N LEU A 396 -9.45 -9.26 12.69
CA LEU A 396 -9.74 -10.08 13.86
C LEU A 396 -11.18 -10.63 13.81
N SER A 397 -12.14 -9.83 13.35
CA SER A 397 -13.53 -10.29 13.19
C SER A 397 -13.64 -11.40 12.14
N ILE A 398 -12.96 -11.27 11.00
CA ILE A 398 -12.91 -12.32 9.96
C ILE A 398 -12.27 -13.60 10.53
N TYR A 399 -11.16 -13.46 11.26
CA TYR A 399 -10.51 -14.62 11.86
C TYR A 399 -11.41 -15.36 12.85
N LYS A 400 -12.18 -14.64 13.70
CA LYS A 400 -13.15 -15.23 14.63
C LYS A 400 -14.25 -15.95 13.89
N GLU A 401 -14.87 -15.30 12.91
CA GLU A 401 -15.92 -15.89 12.07
C GLU A 401 -15.47 -17.21 11.42
N LEU A 402 -14.27 -17.23 10.82
CA LEU A 402 -13.73 -18.43 10.17
C LEU A 402 -13.32 -19.53 11.16
N ASN A 403 -12.97 -19.18 12.38
CA ASN A 403 -12.59 -20.15 13.40
C ASN A 403 -13.80 -20.84 14.07
N GLU A 404 -14.99 -20.23 13.98
CA GLU A 404 -16.27 -20.75 14.49
C GLU A 404 -16.98 -21.67 13.47
N GLN A 405 -16.62 -21.62 12.20
CA GLN A 405 -17.08 -22.49 11.10
C GLN A 405 -16.29 -23.81 11.02
#